data_09a18f6817ef1e6e42a22f50e0f66a3d
#
_entry.id   09a18f6817ef1e6e42a22f50e0f66a3d
#
_cell.length_a   1.000
_cell.length_b   1.000
_cell.length_c   1.000
_cell.angle_alpha   90.00
_cell.angle_beta   90.00
_cell.angle_gamma   90.00
#
_symmetry.space_group_name_H-M   'P 1'
#
loop_
_entity.id
_entity.type
_entity.pdbx_description
1 polymer ?
#
loop_
_entity_poly.entity_id
_entity_poly.type
_entity_poly.pdbx_seq_one_letter_code
_entity_poly.pdbx_strand_id
1 'polypeptide(L)'
;PYANAFNDGAIPDGHWMSDLTDMKPELHERKWEIDSLCYPLRLAYHYWKTTGDASIFNEEWVQAIINVLKTFKEQQRKDGVGPYKFQRKTERALDTVSNDGLGAPVKPVGLIVSSFRPSDDATTLQFLVPSNFFAVSSLRKAAEILEKVNKKTALSKECKDLAQEVETALKKYAVYNHPKYGKFYAFEVDGFGNHHLMDDANVPSLLAMPYLGDVSIDDPIYQNTRKFVWSEDNPYFFKGSAGEGIGGPHIGYDMI
;
A
#
# COMPACT_ATOMS: atom_id res chain seq x y z
N PRO A 1 -4.90 12.30 5.18
CA PRO A 1 -3.92 12.58 4.14
C PRO A 1 -4.01 11.58 3.01
N TYR A 2 -4.62 12.03 1.90
CA TYR A 2 -4.83 11.23 0.70
C TYR A 2 -3.93 11.71 -0.44
N ALA A 3 -2.70 12.10 -0.15
CA ALA A 3 -1.75 12.61 -1.14
C ALA A 3 -0.45 11.82 -1.06
N ASN A 4 0.15 11.55 -2.21
CA ASN A 4 1.45 10.91 -2.35
C ASN A 4 2.58 11.93 -2.50
N ALA A 5 2.29 13.18 -2.94
CA ALA A 5 3.29 14.22 -3.09
C ALA A 5 2.80 15.60 -2.63
N PHE A 6 3.71 16.37 -2.03
CA PHE A 6 3.44 17.69 -1.46
C PHE A 6 4.39 18.73 -2.06
N ASN A 7 3.91 19.98 -2.19
CA ASN A 7 4.73 21.11 -2.56
C ASN A 7 5.48 21.66 -1.33
N ASP A 8 6.62 22.31 -1.57
CA ASP A 8 7.27 23.15 -0.56
C ASP A 8 6.56 24.51 -0.54
N GLY A 9 5.48 24.59 0.25
CA GLY A 9 4.57 25.73 0.31
C GLY A 9 3.36 25.60 -0.64
N ALA A 10 2.53 26.65 -0.66
CA ALA A 10 1.32 26.69 -1.49
C ALA A 10 1.62 27.10 -2.93
N ILE A 11 1.26 26.27 -3.91
CA ILE A 11 1.39 26.53 -5.36
C ILE A 11 -0.01 26.45 -6.00
N PRO A 12 -0.72 27.59 -6.15
CA PRO A 12 -2.09 27.60 -6.66
C PRO A 12 -2.25 27.05 -8.09
N ASP A 13 -1.23 27.22 -8.94
CA ASP A 13 -1.21 26.77 -10.34
C ASP A 13 -0.30 25.54 -10.54
N GLY A 14 -0.24 24.65 -9.54
CA GLY A 14 0.54 23.43 -9.57
C GLY A 14 0.16 22.50 -10.73
N HIS A 15 1.09 21.66 -11.16
CA HIS A 15 0.97 20.80 -12.35
C HIS A 15 -0.31 19.94 -12.36
N TRP A 16 -0.72 19.38 -11.21
CA TRP A 16 -1.87 18.49 -11.09
C TRP A 16 -3.13 19.15 -10.51
N MET A 17 -3.17 20.49 -10.40
CA MET A 17 -4.33 21.20 -9.85
C MET A 17 -5.63 21.00 -10.63
N SER A 18 -5.56 20.51 -11.87
CA SER A 18 -6.74 20.17 -12.70
C SER A 18 -7.32 18.80 -12.43
N ASP A 19 -6.69 17.99 -11.58
CA ASP A 19 -7.23 16.67 -11.20
C ASP A 19 -8.58 16.79 -10.49
N LEU A 20 -9.52 15.90 -10.83
CA LEU A 20 -10.85 15.87 -10.26
C LEU A 20 -10.83 15.12 -8.91
N THR A 21 -10.29 15.79 -7.92
CA THR A 21 -10.18 15.37 -6.52
C THR A 21 -10.14 16.64 -5.64
N ASP A 22 -10.11 16.50 -4.32
CA ASP A 22 -10.02 17.67 -3.40
C ASP A 22 -8.56 18.19 -3.35
N MET A 23 -8.10 18.78 -4.48
CA MET A 23 -6.78 19.39 -4.59
C MET A 23 -6.67 20.66 -3.75
N LYS A 24 -5.47 20.90 -3.23
CA LYS A 24 -5.09 22.09 -2.46
C LYS A 24 -3.73 22.58 -2.92
N PRO A 25 -3.42 23.88 -2.78
CA PRO A 25 -2.14 24.45 -3.23
C PRO A 25 -0.89 23.80 -2.62
N GLU A 26 -1.00 23.20 -1.44
CA GLU A 26 0.08 22.49 -0.75
C GLU A 26 0.32 21.07 -1.30
N LEU A 27 -0.59 20.57 -2.14
CA LEU A 27 -0.47 19.23 -2.72
C LEU A 27 0.12 19.32 -4.12
N HIS A 28 1.18 18.56 -4.39
CA HIS A 28 1.66 18.36 -5.74
C HIS A 28 0.76 17.39 -6.50
N GLU A 29 0.48 16.22 -5.87
CA GLU A 29 -0.39 15.18 -6.43
C GLU A 29 -1.21 14.52 -5.30
N ARG A 30 -2.45 14.15 -5.61
CA ARG A 30 -3.36 13.58 -4.62
C ARG A 30 -3.78 12.14 -4.99
N LYS A 31 -2.85 11.32 -5.41
CA LYS A 31 -3.07 9.87 -5.55
C LYS A 31 -3.06 9.21 -4.17
N TRP A 32 -4.04 8.35 -3.92
CA TRP A 32 -4.13 7.60 -2.67
C TRP A 32 -3.42 6.26 -2.80
N GLU A 33 -2.37 6.10 -2.02
CA GLU A 33 -1.54 4.93 -1.87
C GLU A 33 -1.34 4.63 -0.40
N ILE A 34 -1.54 3.37 0.01
CA ILE A 34 -1.35 2.95 1.42
C ILE A 34 0.09 3.17 1.87
N ASP A 35 1.03 2.85 1.01
CA ASP A 35 2.46 2.87 1.31
C ASP A 35 3.00 4.28 1.54
N SER A 36 2.43 5.31 0.92
CA SER A 36 2.74 6.71 1.19
C SER A 36 2.61 7.08 2.68
N LEU A 37 1.71 6.41 3.43
CA LEU A 37 1.60 6.58 4.87
C LEU A 37 2.46 5.59 5.68
N CYS A 38 2.92 4.50 5.07
CA CYS A 38 3.71 3.48 5.74
C CYS A 38 5.21 3.81 5.78
N TYR A 39 5.75 4.38 4.71
CA TYR A 39 7.16 4.71 4.62
C TYR A 39 7.65 5.66 5.72
N PRO A 40 6.95 6.77 6.07
CA PRO A 40 7.35 7.63 7.17
C PRO A 40 7.40 6.89 8.52
N LEU A 41 6.44 5.99 8.77
CA LEU A 41 6.40 5.20 10.00
C LEU A 41 7.59 4.23 10.08
N ARG A 42 7.89 3.56 8.98
CA ARG A 42 9.03 2.66 8.88
C ARG A 42 10.35 3.41 9.05
N LEU A 43 10.52 4.54 8.38
CA LEU A 43 11.71 5.38 8.49
C LEU A 43 11.93 5.85 9.93
N ALA A 44 10.90 6.46 10.55
CA ALA A 44 10.96 6.95 11.92
C ALA A 44 11.31 5.84 12.93
N TYR A 45 10.70 4.65 12.77
CA TYR A 45 11.00 3.51 13.62
C TYR A 45 12.46 3.06 13.52
N HIS A 46 12.98 2.89 12.30
CA HIS A 46 14.37 2.45 12.10
C HIS A 46 15.37 3.52 12.50
N TYR A 47 15.10 4.80 12.28
CA TYR A 47 15.88 5.91 12.79
C TYR A 47 16.03 5.81 14.32
N TRP A 48 14.90 5.73 15.03
CA TRP A 48 14.90 5.59 16.47
C TRP A 48 15.67 4.34 16.96
N LYS A 49 15.44 3.19 16.33
CA LYS A 49 16.11 1.95 16.71
C LYS A 49 17.63 2.01 16.50
N THR A 50 18.08 2.75 15.51
CA THR A 50 19.51 2.87 15.16
C THR A 50 20.22 3.93 15.98
N THR A 51 19.58 5.09 16.20
CA THR A 51 20.22 6.24 16.86
C THR A 51 19.90 6.37 18.34
N GLY A 52 18.78 5.78 18.79
CA GLY A 52 18.21 6.02 20.12
C GLY A 52 17.51 7.38 20.26
N ASP A 53 17.56 8.24 19.24
CA ASP A 53 16.94 9.56 19.27
C ASP A 53 15.43 9.46 19.13
N ALA A 54 14.71 9.91 20.16
CA ALA A 54 13.25 9.92 20.23
C ALA A 54 12.66 11.34 20.10
N SER A 55 13.46 12.35 19.83
CA SER A 55 13.06 13.76 19.82
C SER A 55 11.99 14.08 18.77
N ILE A 56 11.95 13.32 17.68
CA ILE A 56 10.98 13.47 16.59
C ILE A 56 9.57 13.03 16.97
N PHE A 57 9.39 12.23 18.03
CA PHE A 57 8.07 11.69 18.43
C PHE A 57 7.32 12.67 19.37
N ASN A 58 7.11 13.87 18.91
CA ASN A 58 6.36 14.93 19.59
C ASN A 58 4.84 14.78 19.41
N GLU A 59 4.05 15.73 19.88
CA GLU A 59 2.58 15.68 19.74
C GLU A 59 2.13 15.82 18.28
N GLU A 60 2.89 16.45 17.39
CA GLU A 60 2.59 16.51 15.95
C GLU A 60 2.70 15.13 15.31
N TRP A 61 3.75 14.38 15.69
CA TRP A 61 3.89 12.97 15.26
C TRP A 61 2.73 12.11 15.75
N VAL A 62 2.31 12.28 17.02
CA VAL A 62 1.14 11.58 17.56
C VAL A 62 -0.12 11.94 16.77
N GLN A 63 -0.31 13.21 16.43
CA GLN A 63 -1.45 13.64 15.61
C GLN A 63 -1.39 13.05 14.20
N ALA A 64 -0.20 12.91 13.61
CA ALA A 64 -0.02 12.24 12.33
C ALA A 64 -0.48 10.77 12.39
N ILE A 65 -0.14 10.03 13.46
CA ILE A 65 -0.61 8.65 13.64
C ILE A 65 -2.14 8.58 13.77
N ILE A 66 -2.76 9.50 14.49
CA ILE A 66 -4.24 9.58 14.57
C ILE A 66 -4.85 9.76 13.17
N ASN A 67 -4.26 10.63 12.36
CA ASN A 67 -4.71 10.86 10.99
C ASN A 67 -4.49 9.62 10.08
N VAL A 68 -3.39 8.89 10.24
CA VAL A 68 -3.12 7.63 9.53
C VAL A 68 -4.18 6.59 9.89
N LEU A 69 -4.45 6.38 11.18
CA LEU A 69 -5.48 5.43 11.63
C LEU A 69 -6.86 5.79 11.09
N LYS A 70 -7.23 7.07 11.15
CA LYS A 70 -8.49 7.55 10.56
C LYS A 70 -8.57 7.21 9.08
N THR A 71 -7.54 7.54 8.31
CA THR A 71 -7.50 7.30 6.86
C THR A 71 -7.60 5.81 6.53
N PHE A 72 -6.87 4.96 7.23
CA PHE A 72 -6.93 3.51 7.01
C PHE A 72 -8.31 2.94 7.32
N LYS A 73 -8.95 3.38 8.43
CA LYS A 73 -10.31 2.96 8.78
C LYS A 73 -11.35 3.43 7.76
N GLU A 74 -11.27 4.67 7.29
CA GLU A 74 -12.11 5.19 6.21
C GLU A 74 -11.97 4.33 4.95
N GLN A 75 -10.75 3.91 4.62
CA GLN A 75 -10.46 3.09 3.43
C GLN A 75 -10.68 1.58 3.63
N GLN A 76 -11.02 1.11 4.82
CA GLN A 76 -11.64 -0.22 4.97
C GLN A 76 -13.07 -0.26 4.38
N ARG A 77 -13.68 0.90 4.12
CA ARG A 77 -15.01 1.07 3.52
C ARG A 77 -16.14 0.31 4.21
N LYS A 78 -16.02 0.08 5.54
CA LYS A 78 -17.06 -0.60 6.33
C LYS A 78 -18.35 0.20 6.43
N ASP A 79 -18.23 1.53 6.51
CA ASP A 79 -19.33 2.47 6.70
C ASP A 79 -19.68 3.24 5.40
N GLY A 80 -19.24 2.74 4.25
CA GLY A 80 -19.45 3.34 2.94
C GLY A 80 -18.16 3.50 2.13
N VAL A 81 -18.24 4.16 0.98
CA VAL A 81 -17.13 4.27 0.01
C VAL A 81 -15.97 5.17 0.47
N GLY A 82 -16.14 5.87 1.60
CA GLY A 82 -15.15 6.82 2.11
C GLY A 82 -15.16 8.18 1.38
N PRO A 83 -14.35 9.14 1.86
CA PRO A 83 -14.36 10.51 1.35
C PRO A 83 -13.46 10.72 0.12
N TYR A 84 -12.66 9.71 -0.26
CA TYR A 84 -11.69 9.83 -1.33
C TYR A 84 -12.24 9.36 -2.66
N LYS A 85 -11.99 10.16 -3.69
CA LYS A 85 -12.11 9.79 -5.10
C LYS A 85 -11.12 10.59 -5.94
N PHE A 86 -10.76 10.03 -7.07
CA PHE A 86 -9.76 10.63 -7.95
C PHE A 86 -10.07 10.33 -9.41
N GLN A 87 -10.09 11.36 -10.24
CA GLN A 87 -10.05 11.23 -11.69
C GLN A 87 -9.06 12.24 -12.26
N ARG A 88 -8.42 11.85 -13.34
CA ARG A 88 -7.53 12.68 -14.15
C ARG A 88 -7.95 12.59 -15.61
N LYS A 89 -7.94 13.71 -16.31
CA LYS A 89 -8.11 13.71 -17.75
C LYS A 89 -6.79 13.27 -18.40
N THR A 90 -6.73 12.04 -18.87
CA THR A 90 -5.53 11.41 -19.40
C THR A 90 -5.87 10.42 -20.51
N GLU A 91 -4.90 10.13 -21.38
CA GLU A 91 -5.00 9.05 -22.38
C GLU A 91 -4.55 7.69 -21.80
N ARG A 92 -3.90 7.70 -20.64
CA ARG A 92 -3.41 6.50 -19.95
C ARG A 92 -4.48 5.96 -19.01
N ALA A 93 -5.06 4.81 -19.34
CA ALA A 93 -6.14 4.21 -18.55
C ALA A 93 -5.77 3.95 -17.07
N LEU A 94 -4.49 3.68 -16.77
CA LEU A 94 -4.02 3.43 -15.41
C LEU A 94 -3.66 4.69 -14.63
N ASP A 95 -3.68 5.87 -15.26
CA ASP A 95 -3.38 7.15 -14.60
C ASP A 95 -4.65 7.85 -14.04
N THR A 96 -5.76 7.15 -14.03
CA THR A 96 -7.05 7.61 -13.48
C THR A 96 -7.82 6.46 -12.86
N VAL A 97 -8.71 6.77 -11.91
CA VAL A 97 -9.52 5.76 -11.22
C VAL A 97 -10.89 5.63 -11.91
N SER A 98 -11.29 4.41 -12.22
CA SER A 98 -12.58 4.09 -12.83
C SER A 98 -13.77 4.35 -11.89
N ASN A 99 -15.00 4.13 -12.37
CA ASN A 99 -16.23 4.20 -11.58
C ASN A 99 -16.36 5.54 -10.82
N ASP A 100 -16.36 6.65 -11.56
CA ASP A 100 -16.44 8.01 -11.02
C ASP A 100 -15.37 8.34 -9.95
N GLY A 101 -14.19 7.74 -10.10
CA GLY A 101 -13.07 7.94 -9.20
C GLY A 101 -13.09 7.09 -7.94
N LEU A 102 -14.04 6.18 -7.80
CA LEU A 102 -14.17 5.27 -6.66
C LEU A 102 -13.42 3.95 -6.83
N GLY A 103 -13.09 3.59 -8.09
CA GLY A 103 -12.46 2.33 -8.46
C GLY A 103 -13.39 1.13 -8.50
N ALA A 104 -12.85 -0.05 -8.71
CA ALA A 104 -13.63 -1.29 -8.75
C ALA A 104 -14.36 -1.53 -7.40
N PRO A 105 -15.58 -2.12 -7.43
CA PRO A 105 -16.29 -2.46 -6.21
C PRO A 105 -15.48 -3.39 -5.31
N VAL A 106 -15.57 -3.18 -4.00
CA VAL A 106 -14.97 -4.06 -2.98
C VAL A 106 -16.01 -4.55 -2.01
N LYS A 107 -15.82 -5.77 -1.49
CA LYS A 107 -16.52 -6.24 -0.30
C LYS A 107 -15.70 -5.87 0.93
N PRO A 108 -16.22 -5.05 1.86
CA PRO A 108 -15.51 -4.71 3.09
C PRO A 108 -15.22 -5.96 3.93
N VAL A 109 -13.97 -6.37 3.98
CA VAL A 109 -13.52 -7.60 4.67
C VAL A 109 -12.44 -7.33 5.71
N GLY A 110 -12.17 -6.05 6.01
CA GLY A 110 -11.14 -5.61 6.93
C GLY A 110 -9.81 -5.22 6.27
N LEU A 111 -9.68 -5.40 4.94
CA LEU A 111 -8.56 -4.87 4.16
C LEU A 111 -8.75 -3.37 3.87
N ILE A 112 -7.64 -2.69 3.60
CA ILE A 112 -7.58 -1.26 3.28
C ILE A 112 -7.50 -1.11 1.75
N VAL A 113 -8.37 -0.29 1.19
CA VAL A 113 -8.34 0.08 -0.24
C VAL A 113 -7.12 0.94 -0.53
N SER A 114 -6.39 0.62 -1.60
CA SER A 114 -5.43 1.50 -2.27
C SER A 114 -5.96 1.82 -3.65
N SER A 115 -6.11 3.10 -3.98
CA SER A 115 -6.62 3.47 -5.32
C SER A 115 -5.51 3.40 -6.36
N PHE A 116 -4.27 3.57 -5.93
CA PHE A 116 -3.08 3.46 -6.76
C PHE A 116 -2.07 2.48 -6.17
N ARG A 117 -1.19 2.00 -7.02
CA ARG A 117 -0.01 1.18 -6.72
C ARG A 117 1.19 2.08 -6.47
N PRO A 118 2.27 1.58 -5.86
CA PRO A 118 3.55 2.32 -5.75
C PRO A 118 4.15 2.77 -7.08
N SER A 119 3.66 2.23 -8.18
CA SER A 119 4.02 2.60 -9.56
C SER A 119 3.21 3.77 -10.13
N ASP A 120 2.35 4.43 -9.33
CA ASP A 120 1.37 5.44 -9.77
C ASP A 120 0.23 4.91 -10.65
N ASP A 121 0.16 3.61 -10.91
CA ASP A 121 -0.93 3.00 -11.67
C ASP A 121 -2.15 2.71 -10.78
N ALA A 122 -3.34 2.98 -11.29
CA ALA A 122 -4.57 2.62 -10.61
C ALA A 122 -4.68 1.11 -10.41
N THR A 123 -5.13 0.69 -9.23
CA THR A 123 -5.38 -0.71 -8.91
C THR A 123 -6.53 -1.29 -9.73
N THR A 124 -6.38 -2.52 -10.17
CA THR A 124 -7.46 -3.28 -10.85
C THR A 124 -8.48 -3.81 -9.84
N LEU A 125 -7.99 -4.47 -8.77
CA LEU A 125 -8.76 -4.85 -7.60
C LEU A 125 -8.21 -4.07 -6.40
N GLN A 126 -9.08 -3.37 -5.67
CA GLN A 126 -8.61 -2.28 -4.81
C GLN A 126 -7.92 -2.67 -3.50
N PHE A 127 -7.92 -3.93 -3.12
CA PHE A 127 -7.11 -4.38 -1.98
C PHE A 127 -5.74 -4.85 -2.47
N LEU A 128 -4.80 -3.90 -2.57
CA LEU A 128 -3.40 -4.17 -2.90
C LEU A 128 -2.74 -4.91 -1.74
N VAL A 129 -2.42 -6.18 -1.96
CA VAL A 129 -1.98 -7.11 -0.92
C VAL A 129 -0.63 -6.71 -0.29
N PRO A 130 0.46 -6.44 -1.05
CA PRO A 130 1.72 -6.06 -0.45
C PRO A 130 1.62 -4.76 0.37
N SER A 131 0.86 -3.76 -0.08
CA SER A 131 0.65 -2.54 0.69
C SER A 131 -0.17 -2.76 1.96
N ASN A 132 -1.13 -3.70 1.96
CA ASN A 132 -1.84 -4.10 3.18
C ASN A 132 -0.93 -4.81 4.19
N PHE A 133 0.00 -5.67 3.75
CA PHE A 133 1.04 -6.22 4.62
C PHE A 133 1.94 -5.13 5.19
N PHE A 134 2.34 -4.17 4.36
CA PHE A 134 3.16 -3.05 4.79
C PHE A 134 2.42 -2.15 5.81
N ALA A 135 1.10 -1.97 5.68
CA ALA A 135 0.29 -1.29 6.69
C ALA A 135 0.31 -2.04 8.04
N VAL A 136 0.20 -3.37 8.05
CA VAL A 136 0.28 -4.19 9.26
C VAL A 136 1.62 -3.99 9.98
N SER A 137 2.74 -4.13 9.28
CA SER A 137 4.07 -3.99 9.86
C SER A 137 4.35 -2.56 10.33
N SER A 138 3.86 -1.55 9.61
CA SER A 138 4.00 -0.13 9.95
C SER A 138 3.18 0.26 11.18
N LEU A 139 1.93 -0.21 11.28
CA LEU A 139 1.08 0.01 12.45
C LEU A 139 1.66 -0.63 13.72
N ARG A 140 2.28 -1.82 13.61
CA ARG A 140 2.99 -2.45 14.74
C ARG A 140 4.19 -1.64 15.20
N LYS A 141 4.95 -1.07 14.27
CA LYS A 141 6.09 -0.17 14.57
C LYS A 141 5.61 1.12 15.25
N ALA A 142 4.53 1.74 14.73
CA ALA A 142 3.91 2.90 15.36
C ALA A 142 3.40 2.60 16.77
N ALA A 143 2.77 1.43 16.97
CA ALA A 143 2.29 1.00 18.27
C ALA A 143 3.43 0.88 19.30
N GLU A 144 4.59 0.35 18.90
CA GLU A 144 5.75 0.23 19.79
C GLU A 144 6.28 1.62 20.20
N ILE A 145 6.37 2.57 19.27
CA ILE A 145 6.78 3.95 19.56
C ILE A 145 5.79 4.60 20.54
N LEU A 146 4.50 4.54 20.23
CA LEU A 146 3.43 5.10 21.07
C LEU A 146 3.47 4.55 22.50
N GLU A 147 3.75 3.26 22.67
CA GLU A 147 3.81 2.61 23.97
C GLU A 147 5.11 2.98 24.73
N LYS A 148 6.25 2.86 24.06
CA LYS A 148 7.57 2.98 24.72
C LYS A 148 8.04 4.43 24.87
N VAL A 149 7.73 5.30 23.90
CA VAL A 149 8.19 6.70 23.90
C VAL A 149 7.08 7.63 24.40
N ASN A 150 5.95 7.66 23.70
CA ASN A 150 4.89 8.63 23.99
C ASN A 150 4.01 8.28 25.20
N LYS A 151 4.04 7.03 25.69
CA LYS A 151 3.17 6.52 26.76
C LYS A 151 1.67 6.63 26.42
N LYS A 152 1.32 6.61 25.13
CA LYS A 152 -0.06 6.69 24.62
C LYS A 152 -0.65 5.28 24.45
N THR A 153 -0.87 4.56 25.55
CA THR A 153 -1.24 3.13 25.56
C THR A 153 -2.55 2.85 24.80
N ALA A 154 -3.55 3.72 24.91
CA ALA A 154 -4.83 3.55 24.19
C ALA A 154 -4.62 3.61 22.66
N LEU A 155 -3.86 4.57 22.17
CA LEU A 155 -3.57 4.74 20.75
C LEU A 155 -2.66 3.60 20.22
N SER A 156 -1.69 3.14 21.04
CA SER A 156 -0.90 1.95 20.74
C SER A 156 -1.78 0.71 20.55
N LYS A 157 -2.77 0.53 21.44
CA LYS A 157 -3.74 -0.58 21.31
C LYS A 157 -4.54 -0.48 20.03
N GLU A 158 -5.00 0.71 19.67
CA GLU A 158 -5.78 0.94 18.44
C GLU A 158 -4.98 0.59 17.17
N CYS A 159 -3.67 0.93 17.12
CA CYS A 159 -2.78 0.51 16.05
C CYS A 159 -2.64 -1.03 15.99
N LYS A 160 -2.46 -1.69 17.15
CA LYS A 160 -2.35 -3.15 17.23
C LYS A 160 -3.64 -3.85 16.79
N ASP A 161 -4.79 -3.35 17.22
CA ASP A 161 -6.10 -3.90 16.87
C ASP A 161 -6.35 -3.82 15.35
N LEU A 162 -6.08 -2.66 14.74
CA LEU A 162 -6.22 -2.49 13.30
C LEU A 162 -5.23 -3.38 12.53
N ALA A 163 -3.97 -3.44 12.96
CA ALA A 163 -2.97 -4.34 12.36
C ALA A 163 -3.42 -5.81 12.41
N GLN A 164 -3.97 -6.24 13.54
CA GLN A 164 -4.46 -7.61 13.72
C GLN A 164 -5.68 -7.90 12.82
N GLU A 165 -6.58 -6.95 12.68
CA GLU A 165 -7.73 -7.07 11.78
C GLU A 165 -7.30 -7.25 10.33
N VAL A 166 -6.42 -6.35 9.84
CA VAL A 166 -5.90 -6.41 8.46
C VAL A 166 -5.14 -7.71 8.22
N GLU A 167 -4.27 -8.13 9.15
CA GLU A 167 -3.55 -9.40 9.03
C GLU A 167 -4.48 -10.62 8.95
N THR A 168 -5.55 -10.61 9.75
CA THR A 168 -6.55 -11.69 9.72
C THR A 168 -7.26 -11.74 8.38
N ALA A 169 -7.59 -10.57 7.82
CA ALA A 169 -8.20 -10.47 6.50
C ALA A 169 -7.24 -10.92 5.38
N LEU A 170 -5.95 -10.54 5.45
CA LEU A 170 -4.92 -10.98 4.51
C LEU A 170 -4.80 -12.51 4.49
N LYS A 171 -4.71 -13.15 5.65
CA LYS A 171 -4.63 -14.62 5.75
C LYS A 171 -5.83 -15.32 5.10
N LYS A 172 -7.00 -14.69 5.12
CA LYS A 172 -8.23 -15.26 4.60
C LYS A 172 -8.47 -14.97 3.11
N TYR A 173 -8.16 -13.78 2.65
CA TYR A 173 -8.58 -13.29 1.33
C TYR A 173 -7.44 -13.10 0.33
N ALA A 174 -6.18 -12.97 0.80
CA ALA A 174 -5.05 -12.71 -0.08
C ALA A 174 -4.38 -13.97 -0.64
N VAL A 175 -4.73 -15.15 -0.14
CA VAL A 175 -4.09 -16.41 -0.52
C VAL A 175 -4.87 -17.08 -1.65
N TYR A 176 -4.20 -17.29 -2.77
CA TYR A 176 -4.71 -18.05 -3.92
C TYR A 176 -4.10 -19.47 -3.95
N ASN A 177 -4.90 -20.46 -4.31
CA ASN A 177 -4.44 -21.86 -4.44
C ASN A 177 -4.27 -22.22 -5.91
N HIS A 178 -3.04 -22.14 -6.39
CA HIS A 178 -2.69 -22.37 -7.80
C HIS A 178 -2.28 -23.84 -8.04
N PRO A 179 -2.72 -24.48 -9.14
CA PRO A 179 -2.42 -25.89 -9.40
C PRO A 179 -0.92 -26.20 -9.53
N LYS A 180 -0.11 -25.27 -10.03
CA LYS A 180 1.34 -25.42 -10.25
C LYS A 180 2.18 -25.01 -9.03
N TYR A 181 1.79 -23.93 -8.32
CA TYR A 181 2.60 -23.32 -7.27
C TYR A 181 2.09 -23.62 -5.85
N GLY A 182 0.90 -24.20 -5.72
CA GLY A 182 0.22 -24.32 -4.43
C GLY A 182 -0.32 -22.99 -3.93
N LYS A 183 -0.39 -22.81 -2.61
CA LYS A 183 -0.85 -21.56 -2.00
C LYS A 183 0.20 -20.47 -2.12
N PHE A 184 -0.17 -19.31 -2.68
CA PHE A 184 0.67 -18.12 -2.74
C PHE A 184 -0.17 -16.84 -2.58
N TYR A 185 0.46 -15.68 -2.33
CA TYR A 185 -0.22 -14.41 -2.19
C TYR A 185 -0.55 -13.82 -3.56
N ALA A 186 -1.82 -13.44 -3.78
CA ALA A 186 -2.22 -12.64 -4.93
C ALA A 186 -1.71 -11.19 -4.77
N PHE A 187 -1.55 -10.47 -5.88
CA PHE A 187 -1.11 -9.07 -5.86
C PHE A 187 -2.25 -8.13 -5.42
N GLU A 188 -3.45 -8.33 -5.98
CA GLU A 188 -4.65 -7.58 -5.61
C GLU A 188 -5.84 -8.52 -5.42
N VAL A 189 -6.76 -8.14 -4.52
CA VAL A 189 -8.02 -8.84 -4.28
C VAL A 189 -9.16 -7.83 -4.07
N ASP A 190 -10.42 -8.30 -4.11
CA ASP A 190 -11.62 -7.44 -3.96
C ASP A 190 -12.53 -7.84 -2.78
N GLY A 191 -12.23 -8.95 -2.10
CA GLY A 191 -13.05 -9.51 -1.03
C GLY A 191 -14.27 -10.33 -1.52
N PHE A 192 -14.61 -10.30 -2.82
CA PHE A 192 -15.65 -11.15 -3.41
C PHE A 192 -15.12 -12.52 -3.84
N GLY A 193 -13.80 -12.69 -3.86
CA GLY A 193 -13.13 -13.93 -4.27
C GLY A 193 -12.34 -13.81 -5.57
N ASN A 194 -12.25 -12.62 -6.16
CA ASN A 194 -11.40 -12.37 -7.31
C ASN A 194 -9.96 -12.06 -6.86
N HIS A 195 -9.00 -12.54 -7.67
CA HIS A 195 -7.57 -12.41 -7.43
C HIS A 195 -6.88 -11.94 -8.70
N HIS A 196 -6.05 -10.91 -8.58
CA HIS A 196 -5.18 -10.46 -9.66
C HIS A 196 -3.77 -11.02 -9.42
N LEU A 197 -3.31 -11.85 -10.38
CA LEU A 197 -2.10 -12.63 -10.23
C LEU A 197 -0.98 -12.00 -11.07
N MET A 198 -0.14 -11.22 -10.42
CA MET A 198 1.06 -10.60 -10.97
C MET A 198 1.98 -10.18 -9.82
N ASP A 199 3.12 -9.61 -10.12
CA ASP A 199 3.86 -8.71 -9.23
C ASP A 199 4.36 -7.51 -10.04
N ASP A 200 4.65 -6.42 -9.35
CA ASP A 200 5.19 -5.17 -9.87
C ASP A 200 6.54 -4.90 -9.20
N ALA A 201 7.54 -4.42 -9.95
CA ALA A 201 8.86 -4.14 -9.41
C ALA A 201 8.88 -3.00 -8.38
N ASN A 202 7.84 -2.14 -8.36
CA ASN A 202 7.76 -1.02 -7.44
C ASN A 202 7.39 -1.49 -6.03
N VAL A 203 8.20 -1.09 -5.04
CA VAL A 203 8.05 -1.49 -3.64
C VAL A 203 7.04 -0.57 -2.93
N PRO A 204 6.09 -1.13 -2.16
CA PRO A 204 5.92 -2.54 -1.77
C PRO A 204 5.40 -3.45 -2.89
N SER A 205 6.08 -4.58 -3.07
CA SER A 205 5.72 -5.65 -3.99
C SER A 205 5.62 -6.97 -3.24
N LEU A 206 5.06 -8.01 -3.86
CA LEU A 206 5.03 -9.35 -3.26
C LEU A 206 6.45 -9.86 -2.98
N LEU A 207 7.37 -9.59 -3.89
CA LEU A 207 8.76 -10.00 -3.75
C LEU A 207 9.47 -9.28 -2.59
N ALA A 208 9.13 -8.02 -2.33
CA ALA A 208 9.76 -7.19 -1.32
C ALA A 208 9.25 -7.43 0.12
N MET A 209 8.17 -8.20 0.33
CA MET A 209 7.56 -8.37 1.65
C MET A 209 8.54 -8.76 2.78
N PRO A 210 9.50 -9.70 2.61
CA PRO A 210 10.45 -9.99 3.69
C PRO A 210 11.43 -8.85 3.97
N TYR A 211 11.83 -8.09 2.95
CA TYR A 211 12.69 -6.91 3.12
C TYR A 211 11.99 -5.81 3.94
N LEU A 212 10.69 -5.63 3.77
CA LEU A 212 9.89 -4.68 4.54
C LEU A 212 9.60 -5.17 5.96
N GLY A 213 9.81 -6.47 6.23
CA GLY A 213 9.51 -7.10 7.51
C GLY A 213 8.04 -7.48 7.67
N ASP A 214 7.36 -7.71 6.54
CA ASP A 214 5.93 -8.02 6.48
C ASP A 214 5.66 -9.51 6.68
N VAL A 215 6.51 -10.36 6.12
CA VAL A 215 6.47 -11.83 6.27
C VAL A 215 7.88 -12.38 6.50
N SER A 216 7.98 -13.60 7.03
CA SER A 216 9.26 -14.31 7.10
C SER A 216 9.71 -14.72 5.70
N ILE A 217 11.03 -14.66 5.44
CA ILE A 217 11.63 -15.23 4.21
C ILE A 217 11.34 -16.73 4.08
N ASP A 218 11.16 -17.44 5.21
CA ASP A 218 10.91 -18.88 5.27
C ASP A 218 9.41 -19.22 5.27
N ASP A 219 8.52 -18.22 5.16
CA ASP A 219 7.08 -18.47 5.03
C ASP A 219 6.81 -19.30 3.77
N PRO A 220 6.17 -20.49 3.88
CA PRO A 220 5.97 -21.37 2.72
C PRO A 220 5.04 -20.76 1.67
N ILE A 221 4.10 -19.89 2.06
CA ILE A 221 3.23 -19.18 1.11
C ILE A 221 4.07 -18.13 0.36
N TYR A 222 4.95 -17.39 1.05
CA TYR A 222 5.87 -16.46 0.42
C TYR A 222 6.85 -17.19 -0.52
N GLN A 223 7.39 -18.34 -0.14
CA GLN A 223 8.29 -19.10 -1.00
C GLN A 223 7.60 -19.55 -2.29
N ASN A 224 6.33 -19.90 -2.24
CA ASN A 224 5.54 -20.20 -3.44
C ASN A 224 5.22 -18.93 -4.24
N THR A 225 4.94 -17.81 -3.56
CA THR A 225 4.78 -16.49 -4.18
C THR A 225 6.02 -16.12 -4.99
N ARG A 226 7.21 -16.27 -4.39
CA ARG A 226 8.49 -16.00 -5.05
C ARG A 226 8.68 -16.88 -6.29
N LYS A 227 8.31 -18.17 -6.24
CA LYS A 227 8.39 -19.06 -7.40
C LYS A 227 7.47 -18.63 -8.54
N PHE A 228 6.26 -18.16 -8.22
CA PHE A 228 5.32 -17.61 -9.19
C PHE A 228 5.87 -16.31 -9.80
N VAL A 229 6.30 -15.37 -8.96
CA VAL A 229 6.80 -14.05 -9.38
C VAL A 229 8.00 -14.19 -10.35
N TRP A 230 8.93 -15.13 -10.05
CA TRP A 230 10.08 -15.47 -10.89
C TRP A 230 9.75 -16.56 -11.92
N SER A 231 8.67 -16.39 -12.66
CA SER A 231 8.29 -17.32 -13.74
C SER A 231 7.49 -16.60 -14.83
N GLU A 232 7.41 -17.22 -16.00
CA GLU A 232 6.64 -16.74 -17.15
C GLU A 232 5.11 -16.67 -16.89
N ASP A 233 4.62 -17.23 -15.77
CA ASP A 233 3.24 -17.10 -15.35
C ASP A 233 2.95 -15.72 -14.69
N ASN A 234 4.00 -14.98 -14.29
CA ASN A 234 3.91 -13.57 -13.95
C ASN A 234 4.04 -12.73 -15.23
N PRO A 235 3.01 -11.96 -15.64
CA PRO A 235 3.04 -11.22 -16.91
C PRO A 235 4.14 -10.14 -16.98
N TYR A 236 4.75 -9.78 -15.84
CA TYR A 236 5.82 -8.79 -15.75
C TYR A 236 7.18 -9.40 -15.39
N PHE A 237 7.31 -10.72 -15.51
CA PHE A 237 8.62 -11.35 -15.53
C PHE A 237 9.21 -11.28 -16.94
N PHE A 238 10.41 -10.76 -17.06
CA PHE A 238 11.10 -10.59 -18.32
C PHE A 238 12.43 -11.32 -18.30
N LYS A 239 12.80 -11.88 -19.44
CA LYS A 239 14.04 -12.60 -19.63
C LYS A 239 14.67 -12.24 -20.98
N GLY A 240 15.89 -11.74 -20.91
CA GLY A 240 16.70 -11.37 -22.06
C GLY A 240 18.07 -12.07 -22.05
N SER A 241 18.89 -11.78 -23.06
CA SER A 241 20.25 -12.32 -23.17
C SER A 241 21.21 -11.81 -22.08
N ALA A 242 20.94 -10.66 -21.49
CA ALA A 242 21.76 -10.03 -20.46
C ALA A 242 21.32 -10.36 -19.02
N GLY A 243 20.09 -10.84 -18.82
CA GLY A 243 19.56 -11.15 -17.49
C GLY A 243 18.07 -11.40 -17.49
N GLU A 244 17.51 -11.53 -16.29
CA GLU A 244 16.08 -11.66 -16.05
C GLU A 244 15.66 -10.78 -14.87
N GLY A 245 14.41 -10.34 -14.84
CA GLY A 245 13.90 -9.45 -13.82
C GLY A 245 12.39 -9.27 -13.84
N ILE A 246 11.90 -8.53 -12.86
CA ILE A 246 10.51 -8.14 -12.75
C ILE A 246 10.38 -6.68 -13.18
N GLY A 247 9.47 -6.39 -14.10
CA GLY A 247 9.07 -5.04 -14.49
C GLY A 247 7.71 -4.66 -13.91
N GLY A 248 6.94 -3.89 -14.66
CA GLY A 248 5.60 -3.46 -14.27
C GLY A 248 4.84 -2.78 -15.41
N PRO A 249 3.53 -2.57 -15.25
CA PRO A 249 2.71 -1.97 -16.30
C PRO A 249 3.01 -0.49 -16.55
N HIS A 250 3.56 0.22 -15.55
CA HIS A 250 3.84 1.65 -15.65
C HIS A 250 4.91 1.96 -16.69
N ILE A 251 5.94 1.16 -16.74
CA ILE A 251 7.16 1.39 -17.52
C ILE A 251 7.10 0.70 -18.88
N GLY A 252 6.15 -0.24 -19.05
CA GLY A 252 6.01 -1.03 -20.27
C GLY A 252 7.09 -2.12 -20.42
N TYR A 253 7.14 -2.71 -21.62
CA TYR A 253 7.98 -3.87 -21.91
C TYR A 253 9.46 -3.53 -22.22
N ASP A 254 9.82 -2.24 -22.25
CA ASP A 254 11.12 -1.78 -22.77
C ASP A 254 12.20 -1.57 -21.69
N MET A 255 11.96 -2.01 -20.44
CA MET A 255 12.83 -1.69 -19.31
C MET A 255 13.52 -2.90 -18.68
N ILE A 256 14.11 -3.76 -19.50
CA ILE A 256 15.10 -4.73 -19.01
C ILE A 256 16.36 -4.62 -19.84
#